data_c26c7b3be31ecf38c49d65dbd4c48b79
#
_entry.id   c26c7b3be31ecf38c49d65dbd4c48b79
#
_cell.length_a   1.000
_cell.length_b   1.000
_cell.length_c   1.000
_cell.angle_alpha   90.00
_cell.angle_beta   90.00
_cell.angle_gamma   90.00
#
_symmetry.space_group_name_H-M   'P 1'
#
loop_
_entity.id
_entity.type
_entity.pdbx_description
1 polymer ?
#
loop_
_entity_poly.entity_id
_entity_poly.type
_entity_poly.pdbx_seq_one_letter_code
_entity_poly.pdbx_strand_id
1 'polypeptide(L)'
;MNISELSIRRPVLATVLTIIILLFGFIGYSYLGVREYPSVDNPIISVSCSYPGANADVIENQITEPLEQNINGIPGIRSLSSVSQQGQSRITVEFELSVDLETAANDVRDKVSRAQRYLPRDCDPPTVSKADADAMPILMVALQSDKRSLLELSEIADLTVKEQLQTISDVSSVSIWGEKRYSMRLWLDPVKMAGYGITPIDVKNAVDNENVELPSGSIEGNTTELTIRTLGLMHTADEFNNLIVKEDNNRIVRFSDIGRAELGPADIKSYMKMNGVPMVGVVVIPQPGANHIEIADAVYKRMEQMKKDLPEDVTYSYGFDNTKFIRASINEVKET
;
A
#
# COMPACT_ATOMS: atom_id res chain seq x y z
N MET A 1 -18.86 -59.48 -0.34
CA MET A 1 -17.57 -59.68 0.39
C MET A 1 -17.32 -58.40 1.18
N ASN A 2 -17.35 -58.51 2.49
CA ASN A 2 -17.11 -57.35 3.33
C ASN A 2 -15.61 -57.06 3.44
N ILE A 3 -15.24 -55.76 3.55
CA ILE A 3 -13.83 -55.32 3.64
C ILE A 3 -13.10 -56.06 4.77
N SER A 4 -13.75 -56.29 5.90
CA SER A 4 -13.22 -57.05 7.02
C SER A 4 -12.85 -58.49 6.67
N GLU A 5 -13.69 -59.21 5.93
CA GLU A 5 -13.43 -60.58 5.47
C GLU A 5 -12.27 -60.64 4.47
N LEU A 6 -12.16 -59.63 3.57
CA LEU A 6 -11.06 -59.52 2.63
C LEU A 6 -9.73 -59.24 3.35
N SER A 7 -9.74 -58.39 4.39
CA SER A 7 -8.54 -58.10 5.20
C SER A 7 -8.02 -59.29 5.96
N ILE A 8 -8.88 -60.13 6.48
CA ILE A 8 -8.54 -61.37 7.22
C ILE A 8 -7.96 -62.44 6.24
N ARG A 9 -8.56 -62.54 5.06
CA ARG A 9 -8.11 -63.53 4.05
C ARG A 9 -6.85 -63.15 3.31
N ARG A 10 -6.52 -61.82 3.24
CA ARG A 10 -5.34 -61.30 2.57
C ARG A 10 -4.59 -60.26 3.44
N PRO A 11 -3.86 -60.73 4.46
CA PRO A 11 -3.20 -59.84 5.43
C PRO A 11 -2.17 -58.89 4.77
N VAL A 12 -1.45 -59.36 3.74
CA VAL A 12 -0.49 -58.52 3.00
C VAL A 12 -1.18 -57.34 2.30
N LEU A 13 -2.35 -57.54 1.71
CA LEU A 13 -3.12 -56.49 1.07
C LEU A 13 -3.62 -55.47 2.10
N ALA A 14 -4.06 -55.93 3.27
CA ALA A 14 -4.48 -55.04 4.37
C ALA A 14 -3.32 -54.18 4.87
N THR A 15 -2.14 -54.76 5.07
CA THR A 15 -0.95 -54.06 5.52
C THR A 15 -0.49 -53.02 4.48
N VAL A 16 -0.48 -53.35 3.19
CA VAL A 16 -0.11 -52.42 2.12
C VAL A 16 -1.11 -51.23 2.06
N LEU A 17 -2.42 -51.49 2.14
CA LEU A 17 -3.44 -50.44 2.18
C LEU A 17 -3.28 -49.52 3.41
N THR A 18 -2.99 -50.08 4.56
CA THR A 18 -2.72 -49.29 5.78
C THR A 18 -1.50 -48.39 5.62
N ILE A 19 -0.40 -48.90 5.06
CA ILE A 19 0.79 -48.12 4.79
C ILE A 19 0.51 -47.00 3.79
N ILE A 20 -0.26 -47.29 2.74
CA ILE A 20 -0.66 -46.26 1.75
C ILE A 20 -1.50 -45.15 2.41
N ILE A 21 -2.47 -45.53 3.23
CA ILE A 21 -3.30 -44.54 3.95
C ILE A 21 -2.45 -43.65 4.90
N LEU A 22 -1.54 -44.28 5.65
CA LEU A 22 -0.60 -43.56 6.52
C LEU A 22 0.32 -42.63 5.75
N LEU A 23 0.87 -43.07 4.60
CA LEU A 23 1.68 -42.23 3.73
C LEU A 23 0.90 -41.04 3.18
N PHE A 24 -0.31 -41.26 2.64
CA PHE A 24 -1.15 -40.18 2.15
C PHE A 24 -1.60 -39.27 3.30
N GLY A 25 -1.88 -39.80 4.48
CA GLY A 25 -2.19 -39.03 5.67
C GLY A 25 -1.03 -38.12 6.10
N PHE A 26 0.21 -38.66 6.10
CA PHE A 26 1.40 -37.89 6.44
C PHE A 26 1.72 -36.80 5.40
N ILE A 27 1.62 -37.16 4.11
CA ILE A 27 1.78 -36.16 3.02
C ILE A 27 0.69 -35.09 3.10
N GLY A 28 -0.58 -35.48 3.24
CA GLY A 28 -1.70 -34.54 3.35
C GLY A 28 -1.57 -33.61 4.55
N TYR A 29 -1.09 -34.11 5.69
CA TYR A 29 -0.84 -33.30 6.87
C TYR A 29 0.22 -32.21 6.63
N SER A 30 1.27 -32.49 5.87
CA SER A 30 2.32 -31.52 5.56
C SER A 30 1.88 -30.41 4.58
N TYR A 31 0.77 -30.63 3.85
CA TYR A 31 0.18 -29.62 2.96
C TYR A 31 -0.99 -28.85 3.59
N LEU A 32 -1.34 -29.13 4.84
CA LEU A 32 -2.38 -28.37 5.53
C LEU A 32 -1.91 -26.95 5.84
N GLY A 33 -2.53 -25.96 5.22
CA GLY A 33 -2.32 -24.54 5.55
C GLY A 33 -2.84 -24.24 6.96
N VAL A 34 -2.00 -23.58 7.76
CA VAL A 34 -2.39 -23.15 9.12
C VAL A 34 -2.64 -21.67 9.13
N ARG A 35 -3.84 -21.26 9.55
CA ARG A 35 -4.29 -19.87 9.64
C ARG A 35 -4.77 -19.54 11.06
N GLU A 36 -4.77 -18.25 11.37
CA GLU A 36 -5.27 -17.73 12.65
C GLU A 36 -6.79 -17.87 12.77
N TYR A 37 -7.51 -17.60 11.68
CA TYR A 37 -8.97 -17.66 11.61
C TYR A 37 -9.47 -18.51 10.45
N PRO A 38 -10.66 -19.15 10.58
CA PRO A 38 -11.31 -19.77 9.43
C PRO A 38 -11.55 -18.72 8.32
N SER A 39 -11.37 -19.09 7.07
CA SER A 39 -11.72 -18.23 5.95
C SER A 39 -13.24 -18.08 5.86
N VAL A 40 -13.77 -17.05 6.49
CA VAL A 40 -15.12 -16.57 6.24
C VAL A 40 -14.98 -15.32 5.38
N ASP A 41 -14.99 -15.51 4.08
CA ASP A 41 -14.86 -14.42 3.11
C ASP A 41 -16.17 -13.62 3.10
N ASN A 42 -16.30 -12.65 3.99
CA ASN A 42 -17.34 -11.65 3.85
C ASN A 42 -17.05 -10.87 2.55
N PRO A 43 -18.00 -10.78 1.61
CA PRO A 43 -17.81 -10.01 0.40
C PRO A 43 -17.82 -8.51 0.75
N ILE A 44 -16.63 -7.98 1.00
CA ILE A 44 -16.42 -6.57 1.35
C ILE A 44 -15.67 -5.87 0.21
N ILE A 45 -16.19 -4.72 -0.20
CA ILE A 45 -15.57 -3.88 -1.22
C ILE A 45 -15.28 -2.52 -0.60
N SER A 46 -14.04 -2.04 -0.79
CA SER A 46 -13.62 -0.71 -0.36
C SER A 46 -13.49 0.21 -1.56
N VAL A 47 -14.10 1.38 -1.46
CA VAL A 47 -13.96 2.46 -2.42
C VAL A 47 -13.21 3.59 -1.74
N SER A 48 -12.10 4.06 -2.31
CA SER A 48 -11.33 5.18 -1.77
C SER A 48 -11.14 6.25 -2.83
N CYS A 49 -11.24 7.51 -2.42
CA CYS A 49 -11.02 8.66 -3.27
C CYS A 49 -10.20 9.69 -2.50
N SER A 50 -9.16 10.24 -3.15
CA SER A 50 -8.30 11.27 -2.58
C SER A 50 -8.64 12.63 -3.20
N TYR A 51 -8.70 13.65 -2.36
CA TYR A 51 -8.84 15.05 -2.78
C TYR A 51 -7.93 15.93 -1.90
N PRO A 52 -6.64 16.04 -2.26
CA PRO A 52 -5.65 16.72 -1.46
C PRO A 52 -6.06 18.18 -1.17
N GLY A 53 -5.90 18.59 0.08
CA GLY A 53 -6.22 19.96 0.52
C GLY A 53 -7.67 20.20 0.95
N ALA A 54 -8.61 19.32 0.62
CA ALA A 54 -10.00 19.44 1.06
C ALA A 54 -10.14 19.08 2.55
N ASN A 55 -11.00 19.81 3.27
CA ASN A 55 -11.38 19.45 4.64
C ASN A 55 -12.41 18.30 4.64
N ALA A 56 -12.70 17.74 5.82
CA ALA A 56 -13.61 16.60 5.96
C ALA A 56 -15.03 16.91 5.47
N ASP A 57 -15.56 18.11 5.71
CA ASP A 57 -16.91 18.51 5.28
C ASP A 57 -17.01 18.59 3.74
N VAL A 58 -15.95 19.08 3.07
CA VAL A 58 -15.89 19.12 1.60
C VAL A 58 -15.80 17.71 1.03
N ILE A 59 -14.98 16.85 1.65
CA ILE A 59 -14.89 15.43 1.26
C ILE A 59 -16.25 14.74 1.39
N GLU A 60 -16.94 14.96 2.51
CA GLU A 60 -18.26 14.37 2.74
C GLU A 60 -19.26 14.79 1.68
N ASN A 61 -19.46 16.10 1.51
CA ASN A 61 -20.49 16.63 0.63
C ASN A 61 -20.20 16.46 -0.86
N GLN A 62 -18.93 16.55 -1.29
CA GLN A 62 -18.59 16.57 -2.71
C GLN A 62 -18.09 15.22 -3.24
N ILE A 63 -17.68 14.29 -2.36
CA ILE A 63 -17.12 13.00 -2.78
C ILE A 63 -17.89 11.86 -2.15
N THR A 64 -17.98 11.79 -0.83
CA THR A 64 -18.55 10.63 -0.12
C THR A 64 -20.04 10.48 -0.44
N GLU A 65 -20.83 11.52 -0.24
CA GLU A 65 -22.28 11.48 -0.46
C GLU A 65 -22.65 11.15 -1.92
N PRO A 66 -22.06 11.76 -2.97
CA PRO A 66 -22.33 11.37 -4.36
C PRO A 66 -21.97 9.92 -4.68
N LEU A 67 -20.87 9.39 -4.11
CA LEU A 67 -20.48 7.99 -4.27
C LEU A 67 -21.45 7.06 -3.56
N GLU A 68 -21.82 7.33 -2.31
CA GLU A 68 -22.80 6.56 -1.54
C GLU A 68 -24.14 6.47 -2.21
N GLN A 69 -24.69 7.61 -2.69
CA GLN A 69 -25.97 7.66 -3.38
C GLN A 69 -26.00 6.76 -4.61
N ASN A 70 -24.89 6.67 -5.35
CA ASN A 70 -24.80 5.80 -6.51
C ASN A 70 -24.61 4.32 -6.13
N ILE A 71 -23.84 4.03 -5.08
CA ILE A 71 -23.53 2.66 -4.64
C ILE A 71 -24.72 2.03 -3.92
N ASN A 72 -25.45 2.79 -3.11
CA ASN A 72 -26.55 2.28 -2.28
C ASN A 72 -27.69 1.57 -3.05
N GLY A 73 -27.76 1.77 -4.37
CA GLY A 73 -28.73 1.10 -5.23
C GLY A 73 -28.31 -0.30 -5.74
N ILE A 74 -27.21 -0.88 -5.24
CA ILE A 74 -26.74 -2.22 -5.65
C ILE A 74 -27.47 -3.28 -4.81
N PRO A 75 -28.06 -4.33 -5.46
CA PRO A 75 -28.71 -5.41 -4.74
C PRO A 75 -27.73 -6.22 -3.87
N GLY A 76 -28.20 -6.72 -2.74
CA GLY A 76 -27.40 -7.58 -1.86
C GLY A 76 -26.43 -6.85 -0.94
N ILE A 77 -26.47 -5.53 -0.85
CA ILE A 77 -25.73 -4.77 0.15
C ILE A 77 -26.33 -5.06 1.54
N ARG A 78 -25.50 -5.53 2.45
CA ARG A 78 -25.82 -5.76 3.86
C ARG A 78 -25.58 -4.49 4.70
N SER A 79 -24.44 -3.85 4.52
CA SER A 79 -24.10 -2.61 5.18
C SER A 79 -23.23 -1.73 4.28
N LEU A 80 -23.36 -0.41 4.42
CA LEU A 80 -22.53 0.59 3.81
C LEU A 80 -22.08 1.55 4.91
N SER A 81 -20.77 1.71 5.06
CA SER A 81 -20.17 2.62 6.02
C SER A 81 -19.11 3.47 5.32
N SER A 82 -19.00 4.72 5.70
CA SER A 82 -18.04 5.64 5.13
C SER A 82 -17.31 6.46 6.19
N VAL A 83 -16.11 6.87 5.83
CA VAL A 83 -15.26 7.74 6.64
C VAL A 83 -14.75 8.87 5.75
N SER A 84 -15.13 10.09 6.10
CA SER A 84 -14.66 11.34 5.47
C SER A 84 -13.64 12.00 6.39
N GLN A 85 -12.41 12.15 5.89
CA GLN A 85 -11.34 12.83 6.62
C GLN A 85 -10.64 13.84 5.72
N GLN A 86 -9.72 14.63 6.28
CA GLN A 86 -9.00 15.64 5.51
C GLN A 86 -8.27 14.98 4.33
N GLY A 87 -8.65 15.34 3.12
CA GLY A 87 -8.04 14.90 1.87
C GLY A 87 -8.44 13.50 1.40
N GLN A 88 -9.29 12.74 2.12
CA GLN A 88 -9.61 11.37 1.77
C GLN A 88 -11.04 10.96 2.14
N SER A 89 -11.71 10.26 1.22
CA SER A 89 -12.93 9.51 1.45
C SER A 89 -12.65 8.01 1.37
N ARG A 90 -13.26 7.24 2.27
CA ARG A 90 -13.26 5.78 2.22
C ARG A 90 -14.67 5.27 2.49
N ILE A 91 -15.18 4.44 1.57
CA ILE A 91 -16.49 3.80 1.68
C ILE A 91 -16.26 2.29 1.72
N THR A 92 -16.82 1.64 2.70
CA THR A 92 -16.78 0.17 2.86
C THR A 92 -18.17 -0.37 2.62
N VAL A 93 -18.30 -1.25 1.64
CA VAL A 93 -19.56 -1.90 1.24
C VAL A 93 -19.47 -3.37 1.59
N GLU A 94 -20.28 -3.83 2.52
CA GLU A 94 -20.41 -5.23 2.91
C GLU A 94 -21.63 -5.82 2.22
N PHE A 95 -21.47 -6.95 1.54
CA PHE A 95 -22.53 -7.67 0.86
C PHE A 95 -22.99 -8.89 1.66
N GLU A 96 -24.14 -9.43 1.32
CA GLU A 96 -24.61 -10.70 1.85
C GLU A 96 -23.69 -11.84 1.40
N LEU A 97 -23.50 -12.87 2.23
CA LEU A 97 -22.63 -14.02 1.93
C LEU A 97 -23.03 -14.80 0.67
N SER A 98 -24.27 -14.64 0.21
CA SER A 98 -24.79 -15.25 -1.02
C SER A 98 -24.31 -14.56 -2.29
N VAL A 99 -23.76 -13.34 -2.19
CA VAL A 99 -23.34 -12.52 -3.34
C VAL A 99 -21.92 -12.90 -3.73
N ASP A 100 -21.72 -13.14 -5.03
CA ASP A 100 -20.40 -13.37 -5.58
C ASP A 100 -19.55 -12.08 -5.54
N LEU A 101 -18.37 -12.15 -4.94
CA LEU A 101 -17.47 -11.00 -4.74
C LEU A 101 -17.04 -10.34 -6.05
N GLU A 102 -16.84 -11.13 -7.13
CA GLU A 102 -16.45 -10.58 -8.43
C GLU A 102 -17.59 -9.77 -9.05
N THR A 103 -18.80 -10.31 -9.01
CA THR A 103 -20.00 -9.63 -9.49
C THR A 103 -20.23 -8.34 -8.71
N ALA A 104 -20.17 -8.39 -7.38
CA ALA A 104 -20.30 -7.22 -6.52
C ALA A 104 -19.24 -6.14 -6.82
N ALA A 105 -17.98 -6.55 -7.01
CA ALA A 105 -16.89 -5.62 -7.35
C ALA A 105 -17.12 -4.93 -8.70
N ASN A 106 -17.63 -5.65 -9.70
CA ASN A 106 -17.96 -5.07 -11.00
C ASN A 106 -19.13 -4.10 -10.89
N ASP A 107 -20.19 -4.44 -10.17
CA ASP A 107 -21.34 -3.57 -9.95
C ASP A 107 -20.93 -2.27 -9.23
N VAL A 108 -20.08 -2.37 -8.20
CA VAL A 108 -19.53 -1.18 -7.52
C VAL A 108 -18.70 -0.33 -8.46
N ARG A 109 -17.80 -0.93 -9.28
CA ARG A 109 -17.00 -0.17 -10.27
C ARG A 109 -17.88 0.57 -11.26
N ASP A 110 -18.93 -0.07 -11.76
CA ASP A 110 -19.87 0.54 -12.69
C ASP A 110 -20.59 1.74 -12.07
N LYS A 111 -21.03 1.61 -10.82
CA LYS A 111 -21.67 2.71 -10.08
C LYS A 111 -20.72 3.85 -9.77
N VAL A 112 -19.51 3.54 -9.33
CA VAL A 112 -18.44 4.52 -9.07
C VAL A 112 -18.06 5.26 -10.35
N SER A 113 -17.91 4.56 -11.46
CA SER A 113 -17.62 5.17 -12.76
C SER A 113 -18.72 6.15 -13.21
N ARG A 114 -19.99 5.83 -12.94
CA ARG A 114 -21.11 6.76 -13.20
C ARG A 114 -21.09 7.97 -12.27
N ALA A 115 -20.71 7.78 -11.02
CA ALA A 115 -20.62 8.85 -10.04
C ALA A 115 -19.47 9.82 -10.33
N GLN A 116 -18.40 9.38 -11.00
CA GLN A 116 -17.20 10.16 -11.27
C GLN A 116 -17.48 11.50 -11.97
N ARG A 117 -18.50 11.58 -12.83
CA ARG A 117 -18.90 12.83 -13.52
C ARG A 117 -19.45 13.91 -12.57
N TYR A 118 -19.86 13.53 -11.37
CA TYR A 118 -20.39 14.46 -10.35
C TYR A 118 -19.30 14.90 -9.37
N LEU A 119 -18.14 14.28 -9.40
CA LEU A 119 -17.01 14.60 -8.53
C LEU A 119 -16.26 15.84 -9.03
N PRO A 120 -15.57 16.56 -8.15
CA PRO A 120 -14.69 17.66 -8.52
C PRO A 120 -13.63 17.20 -9.52
N ARG A 121 -13.26 18.07 -10.48
CA ARG A 121 -12.27 17.72 -11.52
C ARG A 121 -10.86 17.52 -10.96
N ASP A 122 -10.56 18.15 -9.84
CA ASP A 122 -9.24 18.12 -9.20
C ASP A 122 -9.08 16.99 -8.18
N CYS A 123 -10.10 16.13 -7.99
CA CYS A 123 -9.95 14.95 -7.15
C CYS A 123 -9.33 13.79 -7.94
N ASP A 124 -8.60 12.94 -7.24
CA ASP A 124 -8.09 11.71 -7.82
C ASP A 124 -9.24 10.77 -8.19
N PRO A 125 -9.11 9.98 -9.27
CA PRO A 125 -10.12 9.00 -9.62
C PRO A 125 -10.37 8.01 -8.46
N PRO A 126 -11.65 7.73 -8.11
CA PRO A 126 -11.95 6.74 -7.09
C PRO A 126 -11.42 5.35 -7.45
N THR A 127 -10.82 4.68 -6.49
CA THR A 127 -10.32 3.32 -6.62
C THR A 127 -11.24 2.33 -5.91
N VAL A 128 -11.56 1.22 -6.57
CA VAL A 128 -12.39 0.14 -6.03
C VAL A 128 -11.52 -1.09 -5.81
N SER A 129 -11.40 -1.52 -4.58
CA SER A 129 -10.64 -2.71 -4.18
C SER A 129 -11.53 -3.68 -3.41
N LYS A 130 -11.29 -4.97 -3.60
CA LYS A 130 -11.85 -6.00 -2.71
C LYS A 130 -11.13 -5.91 -1.38
N ALA A 131 -11.88 -5.84 -0.29
CA ALA A 131 -11.29 -6.00 1.03
C ALA A 131 -11.16 -7.51 1.29
N ASP A 132 -9.95 -7.96 1.36
CA ASP A 132 -9.63 -9.32 1.73
C ASP A 132 -9.48 -9.37 3.25
N ALA A 133 -10.27 -10.20 3.91
CA ALA A 133 -10.15 -10.42 5.35
C ALA A 133 -8.79 -11.06 5.69
N ASP A 134 -8.22 -11.80 4.75
CA ASP A 134 -6.88 -12.39 4.85
C ASP A 134 -5.75 -11.38 4.55
N ALA A 135 -6.08 -10.18 4.04
CA ALA A 135 -5.10 -9.11 3.78
C ALA A 135 -4.61 -8.42 5.08
N MET A 136 -4.84 -9.03 6.24
CA MET A 136 -4.27 -8.52 7.48
C MET A 136 -2.78 -8.82 7.57
N PRO A 137 -1.98 -7.83 7.98
CA PRO A 137 -0.55 -8.04 8.16
C PRO A 137 -0.26 -9.13 9.18
N ILE A 138 0.63 -10.05 8.85
CA ILE A 138 1.01 -11.15 9.75
C ILE A 138 2.24 -10.85 10.58
N LEU A 139 3.13 -10.00 10.06
CA LEU A 139 4.43 -9.71 10.67
C LEU A 139 4.88 -8.31 10.28
N MET A 140 5.51 -7.60 11.23
CA MET A 140 6.14 -6.32 10.99
C MET A 140 7.61 -6.36 11.40
N VAL A 141 8.48 -5.99 10.47
CA VAL A 141 9.90 -5.73 10.73
C VAL A 141 10.07 -4.23 10.99
N ALA A 142 10.46 -3.88 12.20
CA ALA A 142 10.72 -2.51 12.60
C ALA A 142 12.21 -2.18 12.36
N LEU A 143 12.49 -1.12 11.62
CA LEU A 143 13.83 -0.58 11.39
C LEU A 143 14.03 0.66 12.23
N GLN A 144 15.15 0.75 12.92
CA GLN A 144 15.53 1.89 13.78
C GLN A 144 17.00 2.24 13.58
N SER A 145 17.33 3.51 13.72
CA SER A 145 18.71 4.01 13.79
C SER A 145 18.76 5.25 14.67
N ASP A 146 19.81 5.38 15.44
CA ASP A 146 20.09 6.58 16.25
C ASP A 146 20.80 7.68 15.46
N LYS A 147 21.29 7.36 14.25
CA LYS A 147 22.09 8.27 13.42
C LYS A 147 21.38 8.79 12.19
N ARG A 148 20.36 8.06 11.70
CA ARG A 148 19.67 8.35 10.46
C ARG A 148 18.31 9.01 10.68
N SER A 149 17.95 9.87 9.76
CA SER A 149 16.61 10.43 9.68
C SER A 149 15.58 9.35 9.27
N LEU A 150 14.29 9.60 9.56
CA LEU A 150 13.22 8.73 9.09
C LEU A 150 13.12 8.68 7.56
N LEU A 151 13.58 9.72 6.85
CA LEU A 151 13.67 9.74 5.39
C LEU A 151 14.66 8.68 4.88
N GLU A 152 15.88 8.69 5.39
CA GLU A 152 16.92 7.72 5.03
C GLU A 152 16.53 6.29 5.44
N LEU A 153 15.90 6.12 6.62
CA LEU A 153 15.37 4.80 7.03
C LEU A 153 14.27 4.31 6.11
N SER A 154 13.40 5.20 5.64
CA SER A 154 12.33 4.85 4.70
C SER A 154 12.89 4.43 3.34
N GLU A 155 13.93 5.08 2.87
CA GLU A 155 14.62 4.72 1.64
C GLU A 155 15.28 3.34 1.75
N ILE A 156 15.96 3.05 2.85
CA ILE A 156 16.52 1.72 3.12
C ILE A 156 15.41 0.66 3.22
N ALA A 157 14.30 1.00 3.89
CA ALA A 157 13.15 0.10 4.00
C ALA A 157 12.55 -0.23 2.63
N ASP A 158 12.43 0.75 1.74
CA ASP A 158 11.83 0.56 0.41
C ASP A 158 12.79 -0.17 -0.55
N LEU A 159 14.01 0.33 -0.71
CA LEU A 159 14.96 -0.18 -1.70
C LEU A 159 15.64 -1.50 -1.29
N THR A 160 15.79 -1.75 0.00
CA THR A 160 16.53 -2.93 0.45
C THR A 160 15.59 -3.99 1.05
N VAL A 161 14.81 -3.60 2.07
CA VAL A 161 14.05 -4.59 2.85
C VAL A 161 12.78 -5.04 2.12
N LYS A 162 11.97 -4.10 1.67
CA LYS A 162 10.70 -4.37 1.00
C LYS A 162 10.90 -5.19 -0.28
N GLU A 163 11.85 -4.80 -1.15
CA GLU A 163 12.12 -5.52 -2.40
C GLU A 163 12.47 -6.98 -2.16
N GLN A 164 13.28 -7.24 -1.13
CA GLN A 164 13.68 -8.61 -0.78
C GLN A 164 12.54 -9.42 -0.16
N LEU A 165 11.72 -8.80 0.69
CA LEU A 165 10.59 -9.49 1.32
C LEU A 165 9.45 -9.76 0.33
N GLN A 166 9.25 -8.92 -0.69
CA GLN A 166 8.26 -9.15 -1.74
C GLN A 166 8.56 -10.38 -2.61
N THR A 167 9.81 -10.84 -2.67
CA THR A 167 10.18 -12.04 -3.43
C THR A 167 9.88 -13.35 -2.70
N ILE A 168 9.42 -13.30 -1.47
CA ILE A 168 9.04 -14.49 -0.70
C ILE A 168 7.73 -15.05 -1.27
N SER A 169 7.70 -16.38 -1.50
CA SER A 169 6.48 -17.05 -1.96
C SER A 169 5.31 -16.78 -1.02
N ASP A 170 4.11 -16.66 -1.59
CA ASP A 170 2.86 -16.49 -0.84
C ASP A 170 2.72 -15.15 -0.10
N VAL A 171 3.65 -14.22 -0.29
CA VAL A 171 3.49 -12.81 0.08
C VAL A 171 2.69 -12.11 -1.01
N SER A 172 1.59 -11.46 -0.63
CA SER A 172 0.76 -10.65 -1.52
C SER A 172 1.36 -9.28 -1.77
N SER A 173 1.74 -8.61 -0.68
CA SER A 173 2.36 -7.29 -0.73
C SER A 173 3.17 -7.01 0.52
N VAL A 174 4.08 -6.05 0.39
CA VAL A 174 4.85 -5.51 1.52
C VAL A 174 4.61 -4.01 1.56
N SER A 175 4.10 -3.52 2.69
CA SER A 175 3.81 -2.10 2.94
C SER A 175 4.80 -1.52 3.92
N ILE A 176 5.05 -0.22 3.83
CA ILE A 176 5.92 0.49 4.77
C ILE A 176 5.06 1.43 5.60
N TRP A 177 4.99 1.20 6.91
CA TRP A 177 4.28 2.04 7.86
C TRP A 177 5.21 3.06 8.50
N GLY A 178 4.75 4.29 8.64
CA GLY A 178 5.59 5.39 9.11
C GLY A 178 6.60 5.88 8.08
N GLU A 179 6.43 5.48 6.81
CA GLU A 179 7.26 5.88 5.68
C GLU A 179 7.31 7.40 5.55
N LYS A 180 8.50 7.91 5.29
CA LYS A 180 8.74 9.29 4.87
C LYS A 180 9.29 9.28 3.46
N ARG A 181 8.52 9.82 2.52
CA ARG A 181 8.97 9.98 1.13
C ARG A 181 9.56 11.37 0.95
N TYR A 182 10.62 11.45 0.17
CA TYR A 182 11.15 12.74 -0.24
C TYR A 182 10.15 13.51 -1.09
N SER A 183 10.02 14.80 -0.79
CA SER A 183 9.20 15.74 -1.55
C SER A 183 9.86 17.11 -1.55
N MET A 184 9.72 17.84 -2.63
CA MET A 184 10.09 19.24 -2.66
C MET A 184 9.00 20.06 -1.95
N ARG A 185 9.33 20.67 -0.82
CA ARG A 185 8.43 21.49 -0.03
C ARG A 185 8.59 22.95 -0.40
N LEU A 186 7.51 23.56 -0.81
CA LEU A 186 7.46 24.96 -1.19
C LEU A 186 6.80 25.76 -0.06
N TRP A 187 7.62 26.43 0.75
CA TRP A 187 7.15 27.27 1.84
C TRP A 187 6.84 28.67 1.33
N LEU A 188 5.58 29.05 1.37
CA LEU A 188 5.08 30.33 0.90
C LEU A 188 5.07 31.36 2.03
N ASP A 189 5.50 32.60 1.73
CA ASP A 189 5.40 33.75 2.63
C ASP A 189 4.21 34.61 2.23
N PRO A 190 3.10 34.63 3.00
CA PRO A 190 1.90 35.37 2.63
C PRO A 190 2.12 36.90 2.51
N VAL A 191 3.05 37.44 3.29
CA VAL A 191 3.33 38.88 3.26
C VAL A 191 4.04 39.29 1.98
N LYS A 192 5.05 38.50 1.60
CA LYS A 192 5.77 38.70 0.34
C LYS A 192 4.86 38.48 -0.86
N MET A 193 4.06 37.42 -0.83
CA MET A 193 3.09 37.12 -1.90
C MET A 193 2.12 38.29 -2.11
N ALA A 194 1.56 38.85 -1.03
CA ALA A 194 0.70 39.99 -1.11
C ALA A 194 1.42 41.22 -1.72
N GLY A 195 2.68 41.45 -1.37
CA GLY A 195 3.51 42.53 -1.93
C GLY A 195 3.73 42.42 -3.44
N TYR A 196 3.77 41.21 -3.99
CA TYR A 196 3.90 40.96 -5.43
C TYR A 196 2.55 40.72 -6.13
N GLY A 197 1.43 40.66 -5.42
CA GLY A 197 0.11 40.36 -5.97
C GLY A 197 0.05 38.93 -6.55
N ILE A 198 0.65 37.97 -5.83
CA ILE A 198 0.71 36.55 -6.22
C ILE A 198 -0.15 35.74 -5.26
N THR A 199 -0.92 34.81 -5.80
CA THR A 199 -1.74 33.87 -5.05
C THR A 199 -1.10 32.48 -4.98
N PRO A 200 -1.48 31.58 -4.04
CA PRO A 200 -1.01 30.19 -4.04
C PRO A 200 -1.33 29.44 -5.34
N ILE A 201 -2.43 29.80 -6.00
CA ILE A 201 -2.83 29.25 -7.30
C ILE A 201 -1.83 29.62 -8.40
N ASP A 202 -1.32 30.86 -8.41
CA ASP A 202 -0.31 31.25 -9.38
C ASP A 202 0.96 30.45 -9.22
N VAL A 203 1.38 30.18 -7.98
CA VAL A 203 2.54 29.32 -7.69
C VAL A 203 2.28 27.88 -8.14
N LYS A 204 1.10 27.33 -7.85
CA LYS A 204 0.74 25.98 -8.32
C LYS A 204 0.81 25.90 -9.84
N ASN A 205 0.20 26.84 -10.54
CA ASN A 205 0.18 26.86 -12.00
C ASN A 205 1.59 27.00 -12.59
N ALA A 206 2.46 27.80 -11.97
CA ALA A 206 3.85 27.93 -12.41
C ALA A 206 4.61 26.61 -12.25
N VAL A 207 4.43 25.90 -11.11
CA VAL A 207 5.03 24.58 -10.90
C VAL A 207 4.50 23.56 -11.91
N ASP A 208 3.19 23.50 -12.10
CA ASP A 208 2.55 22.54 -13.01
C ASP A 208 2.97 22.75 -14.48
N ASN A 209 3.24 23.99 -14.87
CA ASN A 209 3.66 24.32 -16.24
C ASN A 209 5.16 24.10 -16.48
N GLU A 210 6.00 24.40 -15.50
CA GLU A 210 7.47 24.41 -15.68
C GLU A 210 8.12 23.10 -15.19
N ASN A 211 7.48 22.37 -14.27
CA ASN A 211 7.98 21.09 -13.76
C ASN A 211 7.32 19.91 -14.46
N VAL A 212 7.49 19.84 -15.78
CA VAL A 212 6.87 18.81 -16.63
C VAL A 212 7.86 18.26 -17.64
N GLU A 213 7.91 16.93 -17.77
CA GLU A 213 8.66 16.25 -18.82
C GLU A 213 7.72 15.95 -20.00
N LEU A 214 7.93 16.64 -21.12
CA LEU A 214 7.11 16.46 -22.31
C LEU A 214 7.81 15.51 -23.29
N PRO A 215 7.06 14.58 -23.93
CA PRO A 215 7.62 13.75 -25.00
C PRO A 215 8.01 14.63 -26.18
N SER A 216 9.29 14.63 -26.54
CA SER A 216 9.85 15.52 -27.57
C SER A 216 10.04 14.83 -28.93
N GLY A 217 9.60 13.56 -29.04
CA GLY A 217 9.71 12.78 -30.29
C GLY A 217 11.14 12.29 -30.60
N SER A 218 11.37 11.95 -31.86
CA SER A 218 12.65 11.44 -32.33
C SER A 218 13.04 12.13 -33.67
N ILE A 219 14.30 12.16 -33.94
CA ILE A 219 14.86 12.57 -35.25
C ILE A 219 15.15 11.29 -36.01
N GLU A 220 14.40 11.05 -37.08
CA GLU A 220 14.58 9.91 -37.97
C GLU A 220 15.61 10.24 -39.05
N GLY A 221 16.69 9.50 -39.09
CA GLY A 221 17.66 9.52 -40.16
C GLY A 221 17.59 8.23 -41.00
N ASN A 222 18.27 8.19 -42.14
CA ASN A 222 18.26 7.03 -43.04
C ASN A 222 18.80 5.73 -42.41
N THR A 223 19.65 5.84 -41.38
CA THR A 223 20.32 4.70 -40.72
C THR A 223 20.31 4.79 -39.19
N THR A 224 19.86 5.90 -38.64
CA THR A 224 19.88 6.16 -37.17
C THR A 224 18.62 6.90 -36.75
N GLU A 225 18.03 6.50 -35.63
CA GLU A 225 16.99 7.24 -34.96
C GLU A 225 17.54 7.80 -33.63
N LEU A 226 17.36 9.09 -33.40
CA LEU A 226 17.79 9.80 -32.21
C LEU A 226 16.56 10.26 -31.44
N THR A 227 16.31 9.64 -30.29
CA THR A 227 15.23 10.07 -29.36
C THR A 227 15.64 11.36 -28.67
N ILE A 228 14.77 12.37 -28.75
CA ILE A 228 14.94 13.64 -28.04
C ILE A 228 14.31 13.52 -26.66
N ARG A 229 15.07 13.84 -25.62
CA ARG A 229 14.55 13.95 -24.26
C ARG A 229 14.63 15.39 -23.78
N THR A 230 13.48 15.95 -23.41
CA THR A 230 13.41 17.26 -22.76
C THR A 230 13.57 17.08 -21.26
N LEU A 231 14.60 17.67 -20.67
CA LEU A 231 14.80 17.68 -19.22
C LEU A 231 14.01 18.85 -18.63
N GLY A 232 12.72 18.61 -18.35
CA GLY A 232 11.81 19.63 -17.83
C GLY A 232 11.51 19.50 -16.34
N LEU A 233 11.93 18.38 -15.70
CA LEU A 233 11.71 18.19 -14.25
C LEU A 233 12.80 18.87 -13.44
N MET A 234 12.37 19.61 -12.43
CA MET A 234 13.26 20.20 -11.42
C MET A 234 13.53 19.18 -10.31
N HIS A 235 14.80 19.00 -9.95
CA HIS A 235 15.25 18.00 -8.98
C HIS A 235 15.83 18.60 -7.71
N THR A 236 16.24 19.86 -7.75
CA THR A 236 16.96 20.52 -6.64
C THR A 236 16.17 21.70 -6.08
N ALA A 237 16.38 21.99 -4.81
CA ALA A 237 15.77 23.16 -4.17
C ALA A 237 16.16 24.48 -4.88
N ASP A 238 17.36 24.54 -5.43
CA ASP A 238 17.84 25.74 -6.15
C ASP A 238 17.10 25.95 -7.48
N GLU A 239 16.78 24.87 -8.20
CA GLU A 239 15.97 24.95 -9.42
C GLU A 239 14.56 25.47 -9.10
N PHE A 240 13.92 24.95 -8.05
CA PHE A 240 12.61 25.44 -7.60
C PHE A 240 12.67 26.87 -7.07
N ASN A 241 13.73 27.29 -6.36
CA ASN A 241 13.91 28.66 -5.92
C ASN A 241 14.08 29.64 -7.10
N ASN A 242 14.59 29.18 -8.22
CA ASN A 242 14.75 29.98 -9.45
C ASN A 242 13.51 29.95 -10.37
N LEU A 243 12.49 29.15 -10.06
CA LEU A 243 11.25 29.07 -10.83
C LEU A 243 10.64 30.47 -10.99
N ILE A 244 10.29 30.82 -12.21
CA ILE A 244 9.58 32.07 -12.52
C ILE A 244 8.10 31.87 -12.24
N VAL A 245 7.58 32.57 -11.22
CA VAL A 245 6.16 32.47 -10.83
C VAL A 245 5.30 33.48 -11.58
N LYS A 246 5.85 34.65 -11.85
CA LYS A 246 5.14 35.72 -12.57
C LYS A 246 6.10 36.61 -13.37
N GLU A 247 5.69 36.96 -14.58
CA GLU A 247 6.34 37.97 -15.37
C GLU A 247 5.32 39.07 -15.70
N ASP A 248 5.61 40.30 -15.28
CA ASP A 248 4.76 41.45 -15.52
C ASP A 248 5.62 42.68 -15.83
N ASN A 249 5.38 43.32 -16.96
CA ASN A 249 6.03 44.58 -17.42
C ASN A 249 7.57 44.62 -17.21
N ASN A 250 8.27 43.59 -17.69
CA ASN A 250 9.71 43.43 -17.54
C ASN A 250 10.21 43.16 -16.10
N ARG A 251 9.30 42.82 -15.18
CA ARG A 251 9.62 42.44 -13.82
C ARG A 251 9.38 40.93 -13.65
N ILE A 252 10.44 40.20 -13.40
CA ILE A 252 10.40 38.75 -13.16
C ILE A 252 10.34 38.54 -11.65
N VAL A 253 9.34 37.79 -11.18
CA VAL A 253 9.23 37.35 -9.80
C VAL A 253 9.54 35.87 -9.73
N ARG A 254 10.59 35.52 -8.99
CA ARG A 254 11.02 34.14 -8.77
C ARG A 254 10.40 33.59 -7.51
N PHE A 255 10.39 32.27 -7.39
CA PHE A 255 9.89 31.62 -6.18
C PHE A 255 10.66 32.07 -4.92
N SER A 256 11.98 32.25 -5.02
CA SER A 256 12.82 32.78 -3.92
C SER A 256 12.38 34.16 -3.38
N ASP A 257 11.68 34.97 -4.19
CA ASP A 257 11.20 36.27 -3.76
C ASP A 257 9.98 36.19 -2.84
N ILE A 258 9.20 35.09 -2.97
CA ILE A 258 7.91 34.90 -2.27
C ILE A 258 7.92 33.71 -1.30
N GLY A 259 8.99 32.92 -1.27
CA GLY A 259 9.06 31.72 -0.46
C GLY A 259 10.45 31.09 -0.44
N ARG A 260 10.50 29.83 -0.06
CA ARG A 260 11.70 29.01 -0.12
C ARG A 260 11.34 27.55 -0.45
N ALA A 261 12.12 26.90 -1.28
CA ALA A 261 12.06 25.48 -1.55
C ALA A 261 13.05 24.74 -0.65
N GLU A 262 12.66 23.60 -0.13
CA GLU A 262 13.53 22.68 0.60
C GLU A 262 13.13 21.22 0.32
N LEU A 263 14.12 20.34 0.26
CA LEU A 263 13.88 18.90 0.18
C LEU A 263 13.54 18.37 1.58
N GLY A 264 12.41 17.71 1.73
CA GLY A 264 11.96 17.21 3.02
C GLY A 264 10.91 16.12 2.91
N PRO A 265 10.33 15.67 4.03
CA PRO A 265 9.29 14.63 4.01
C PRO A 265 7.97 15.17 3.42
N ALA A 266 7.32 14.38 2.56
CA ALA A 266 6.00 14.71 2.02
C ALA A 266 4.95 14.86 3.12
N ASP A 267 4.96 13.95 4.11
CA ASP A 267 4.12 14.02 5.30
C ASP A 267 4.96 14.23 6.57
N ILE A 268 4.65 15.29 7.32
CA ILE A 268 5.29 15.62 8.60
C ILE A 268 4.41 15.27 9.81
N LYS A 269 3.13 14.95 9.60
CA LYS A 269 2.15 14.79 10.69
C LYS A 269 2.18 13.39 11.28
N SER A 270 2.43 12.36 10.46
CA SER A 270 2.49 10.98 10.91
C SER A 270 3.91 10.54 11.24
N TYR A 271 4.08 9.76 12.29
CA TYR A 271 5.33 9.06 12.60
C TYR A 271 5.05 7.85 13.47
N MET A 272 5.92 6.85 13.41
CA MET A 272 5.86 5.68 14.26
C MET A 272 7.04 5.64 15.24
N LYS A 273 6.78 5.09 16.43
CA LYS A 273 7.80 4.85 17.46
C LYS A 273 7.62 3.45 18.04
N MET A 274 8.73 2.84 18.39
CA MET A 274 8.76 1.64 19.19
C MET A 274 9.72 1.88 20.37
N ASN A 275 9.24 1.63 21.59
CA ASN A 275 10.00 1.91 22.83
C ASN A 275 10.50 3.37 22.93
N GLY A 276 9.73 4.32 22.40
CA GLY A 276 10.08 5.75 22.41
C GLY A 276 11.02 6.21 21.27
N VAL A 277 11.64 5.28 20.54
CA VAL A 277 12.54 5.57 19.41
C VAL A 277 11.76 5.61 18.10
N PRO A 278 11.95 6.63 17.22
CA PRO A 278 11.36 6.66 15.91
C PRO A 278 11.74 5.43 15.10
N MET A 279 10.78 4.92 14.31
CA MET A 279 10.98 3.73 13.50
C MET A 279 10.23 3.81 12.17
N VAL A 280 10.65 2.94 11.27
CA VAL A 280 9.92 2.59 10.03
C VAL A 280 9.55 1.12 10.10
N GLY A 281 8.29 0.77 9.88
CA GLY A 281 7.77 -0.59 9.95
C GLY A 281 7.54 -1.19 8.58
N VAL A 282 8.26 -2.24 8.22
CA VAL A 282 8.02 -3.02 6.99
C VAL A 282 7.06 -4.15 7.32
N VAL A 283 5.88 -4.13 6.72
CA VAL A 283 4.73 -4.97 7.06
C VAL A 283 4.47 -5.96 5.95
N VAL A 284 4.40 -7.24 6.29
CA VAL A 284 4.18 -8.34 5.34
C VAL A 284 2.72 -8.77 5.36
N ILE A 285 2.10 -8.74 4.19
CA ILE A 285 0.72 -9.13 3.94
C ILE A 285 0.71 -10.42 3.13
N PRO A 286 0.09 -11.51 3.62
CA PRO A 286 0.06 -12.80 2.94
C PRO A 286 -0.91 -12.80 1.75
N GLN A 287 -0.74 -13.75 0.84
CA GLN A 287 -1.78 -14.08 -0.14
C GLN A 287 -2.95 -14.80 0.54
N PRO A 288 -4.18 -14.67 0.00
CA PRO A 288 -5.31 -15.46 0.47
C PRO A 288 -4.98 -16.95 0.46
N GLY A 289 -5.21 -17.60 1.58
CA GLY A 289 -4.97 -19.04 1.67
C GLY A 289 -3.54 -19.47 1.99
N ALA A 290 -2.62 -18.54 2.13
CA ALA A 290 -1.22 -18.83 2.40
C ALA A 290 -0.96 -19.37 3.81
N ASN A 291 0.15 -20.10 3.98
CA ASN A 291 0.61 -20.55 5.28
C ASN A 291 1.41 -19.43 5.99
N HIS A 292 0.80 -18.80 6.96
CA HIS A 292 1.40 -17.69 7.71
C HIS A 292 2.71 -18.06 8.42
N ILE A 293 2.84 -19.30 8.90
CA ILE A 293 4.03 -19.78 9.59
C ILE A 293 5.21 -19.88 8.62
N GLU A 294 4.99 -20.45 7.42
CA GLU A 294 6.03 -20.60 6.41
C GLU A 294 6.52 -19.23 5.90
N ILE A 295 5.60 -18.28 5.69
CA ILE A 295 5.95 -16.91 5.33
C ILE A 295 6.81 -16.27 6.41
N ALA A 296 6.42 -16.37 7.69
CA ALA A 296 7.18 -15.80 8.78
C ALA A 296 8.59 -16.41 8.89
N ASP A 297 8.72 -17.74 8.76
CA ASP A 297 10.02 -18.41 8.76
C ASP A 297 10.90 -17.98 7.59
N ALA A 298 10.30 -17.79 6.41
CA ALA A 298 11.00 -17.24 5.25
C ALA A 298 11.44 -15.79 5.47
N VAL A 299 10.61 -14.95 6.11
CA VAL A 299 10.96 -13.59 6.49
C VAL A 299 12.11 -13.57 7.47
N TYR A 300 12.07 -14.36 8.54
CA TYR A 300 13.17 -14.45 9.51
C TYR A 300 14.47 -14.83 8.85
N LYS A 301 14.44 -15.87 8.01
CA LYS A 301 15.61 -16.33 7.26
C LYS A 301 16.15 -15.24 6.32
N ARG A 302 15.28 -14.54 5.63
CA ARG A 302 15.65 -13.48 4.70
C ARG A 302 16.26 -12.30 5.45
N MET A 303 15.67 -11.87 6.57
CA MET A 303 16.19 -10.79 7.40
C MET A 303 17.58 -11.09 7.98
N GLU A 304 17.82 -12.33 8.41
CA GLU A 304 19.16 -12.73 8.88
C GLU A 304 20.20 -12.71 7.75
N GLN A 305 19.83 -13.08 6.54
CA GLN A 305 20.70 -12.99 5.36
C GLN A 305 21.02 -11.51 5.01
N MET A 306 20.02 -10.66 5.05
CA MET A 306 20.13 -9.23 4.74
C MET A 306 20.88 -8.40 5.81
N LYS A 307 21.07 -8.96 6.98
CA LYS A 307 21.81 -8.27 8.07
C LYS A 307 23.19 -7.75 7.65
N LYS A 308 23.81 -8.40 6.65
CA LYS A 308 25.09 -7.99 6.10
C LYS A 308 24.99 -6.84 5.10
N ASP A 309 23.82 -6.67 4.51
CA ASP A 309 23.53 -5.67 3.47
C ASP A 309 22.97 -4.39 4.09
N LEU A 310 22.48 -4.47 5.34
CA LEU A 310 22.02 -3.31 6.09
C LEU A 310 23.23 -2.52 6.65
N PRO A 311 23.17 -1.18 6.67
CA PRO A 311 24.17 -0.37 7.34
C PRO A 311 24.32 -0.74 8.82
N GLU A 312 25.55 -0.68 9.36
CA GLU A 312 25.85 -1.08 10.75
C GLU A 312 25.07 -0.31 11.82
N ASP A 313 24.63 0.91 11.49
CA ASP A 313 23.85 1.77 12.37
C ASP A 313 22.34 1.51 12.32
N VAL A 314 21.88 0.65 11.39
CA VAL A 314 20.47 0.27 11.26
C VAL A 314 20.22 -1.05 11.98
N THR A 315 19.37 -0.99 12.99
CA THR A 315 18.92 -2.18 13.73
C THR A 315 17.52 -2.58 13.29
N TYR A 316 17.25 -3.87 13.26
CA TYR A 316 15.91 -4.37 13.02
C TYR A 316 15.41 -5.22 14.20
N SER A 317 14.12 -5.20 14.37
CA SER A 317 13.40 -6.02 15.35
C SER A 317 12.00 -6.32 14.84
N TYR A 318 11.27 -7.19 15.53
CA TYR A 318 9.92 -7.55 15.12
C TYR A 318 8.91 -6.81 16.01
N GLY A 319 8.12 -5.92 15.40
CA GLY A 319 7.15 -5.08 16.12
C GLY A 319 5.92 -5.85 16.55
N PHE A 320 5.35 -6.63 15.64
CA PHE A 320 4.33 -7.65 15.93
C PHE A 320 4.58 -8.89 15.08
N ASP A 321 4.06 -10.01 15.54
CA ASP A 321 4.18 -11.31 14.89
C ASP A 321 3.03 -12.21 15.34
N ASN A 322 1.99 -12.28 14.53
CA ASN A 322 0.80 -13.07 14.80
C ASN A 322 1.10 -14.57 14.75
N THR A 323 2.17 -14.98 14.08
CA THR A 323 2.51 -16.40 13.97
C THR A 323 2.98 -17.01 15.28
N LYS A 324 3.46 -16.20 16.23
CA LYS A 324 3.80 -16.67 17.60
C LYS A 324 2.59 -17.23 18.32
N PHE A 325 1.44 -16.53 18.20
CA PHE A 325 0.19 -17.01 18.79
C PHE A 325 -0.29 -18.30 18.13
N ILE A 326 -0.23 -18.35 16.78
CA ILE A 326 -0.60 -19.54 16.00
C ILE A 326 0.26 -20.75 16.41
N ARG A 327 1.59 -20.57 16.53
CA ARG A 327 2.51 -21.63 16.98
C ARG A 327 2.20 -22.11 18.38
N ALA A 328 1.95 -21.20 19.31
CA ALA A 328 1.58 -21.56 20.68
C ALA A 328 0.29 -22.38 20.72
N SER A 329 -0.73 -21.95 19.99
CA SER A 329 -2.01 -22.68 19.90
C SER A 329 -1.87 -24.08 19.31
N ILE A 330 -1.04 -24.24 18.25
CA ILE A 330 -0.76 -25.56 17.65
C ILE A 330 -0.05 -26.47 18.64
N ASN A 331 0.93 -25.96 19.37
CA ASN A 331 1.68 -26.75 20.34
C ASN A 331 0.75 -27.22 21.48
N GLU A 332 -0.14 -26.35 21.97
CA GLU A 332 -1.11 -26.72 22.99
C GLU A 332 -2.08 -27.82 22.51
N VAL A 333 -2.56 -27.73 21.25
CA VAL A 333 -3.39 -28.80 20.66
C VAL A 333 -2.62 -30.11 20.46
N LYS A 334 -1.30 -30.07 20.22
CA LYS A 334 -0.48 -31.28 20.08
C LYS A 334 -0.16 -31.97 21.41
N GLU A 335 -0.15 -31.21 22.50
CA GLU A 335 0.12 -31.72 23.84
C GLU A 335 -1.14 -32.29 24.51
N THR A 336 -2.34 -31.96 24.00
CA THR A 336 -3.65 -32.44 24.48
C THR A 336 -4.08 -33.69 23.72
#